data_f2f7723ff98a55afee93638e720a3716
#
_entry.id   f2f7723ff98a55afee93638e720a3716
#
_cell.length_a   1.000
_cell.length_b   1.000
_cell.length_c   1.000
_cell.angle_alpha   90.00
_cell.angle_beta   90.00
_cell.angle_gamma   90.00
#
_symmetry.space_group_name_H-M   'P 1'
#
loop_
_entity.id
_entity.type
_entity.pdbx_description
1 polymer ?
#
loop_
_entity_poly.entity_id
_entity_poly.type
_entity_poly.pdbx_seq_one_letter_code
_entity_poly.pdbx_strand_id
1 'polypeptide(L)'
;MKHTGHTKNTENIGLIEDLRTEFKSDVKKLSEETIVEAVVALANTEGGTLYIGVEDDGTITGVHKNHQSTAGLSAMIFNRTVPNVSVSTDIMYSFTKPIISIAVPKSYELIYTSSGRALQRRLKGDGTLENYPMFLRDIRRYMVNAYGLDVSAYPVLDATFDDLSLLEFERMRSMISKYRGDQSLLELDNLKLAQALQLVQTVDDTVHPTMAGLILLGKGERIRDLIPTAESAFTMMKGTKLIRNVSEHIPALQAIERCIESLDLVNMMTELFPGPVAVRLMDIDPISFREALVNAYSHRDYTEMGRIRVEINDEQISITSPGDFMQGITPNSVLFAEPRSRNTVLADAFKRIGLAEKTGRGVDKIIEPSLFAGRPVPRYDESTSTYVRIVFDKAPVDDNFVTLIVQNQVKSNMELSLRGLMVLYSIRKLKQSSMDDIIHDCQLSPAICEMNVQQLLKMNIIQSVDMDGKQLYYLNTADYVYRLHGTSQVYDVTPTYGNPYIKAFHSLLNAVNQVTRTDVANALGISKPQAYRLIMKLFNKGILEKVGNGKYTSYKYTDTYVAEKLRLERMTEKSLLPSI
;
A
#
# COMPACT_ATOMS: atom_id res chain seq x y z
N MET A 1 -12.38 4.33 60.34
CA MET A 1 -13.25 4.83 59.27
C MET A 1 -12.92 4.04 58.00
N LYS A 2 -13.85 3.20 57.57
CA LYS A 2 -13.71 2.34 56.38
C LYS A 2 -14.06 3.15 55.13
N HIS A 3 -13.11 3.39 54.24
CA HIS A 3 -13.41 3.81 52.86
C HIS A 3 -13.58 2.54 52.02
N THR A 4 -14.83 2.15 51.83
CA THR A 4 -15.23 1.19 50.79
C THR A 4 -15.33 1.92 49.48
N GLY A 5 -14.28 1.83 48.67
CA GLY A 5 -14.34 2.20 47.25
C GLY A 5 -15.21 1.19 46.51
N HIS A 6 -16.44 1.57 46.16
CA HIS A 6 -17.23 0.87 45.18
C HIS A 6 -16.62 1.14 43.79
N THR A 7 -15.81 0.23 43.29
CA THR A 7 -15.57 0.11 41.85
C THR A 7 -16.90 -0.25 41.22
N LYS A 8 -17.59 0.73 40.59
CA LYS A 8 -18.69 0.45 39.67
C LYS A 8 -18.12 -0.40 38.54
N ASN A 9 -18.50 -1.67 38.49
CA ASN A 9 -18.32 -2.48 37.26
C ASN A 9 -19.13 -1.80 36.14
N THR A 10 -18.48 -0.97 35.36
CA THR A 10 -19.06 -0.38 34.15
C THR A 10 -18.97 -1.43 33.05
N GLU A 11 -20.12 -1.88 32.57
CA GLU A 11 -20.21 -2.80 31.45
C GLU A 11 -19.78 -2.04 30.18
N ASN A 12 -18.94 -2.66 29.36
CA ASN A 12 -18.47 -2.12 28.09
C ASN A 12 -18.92 -3.03 26.95
N ILE A 13 -19.32 -2.45 25.82
CA ILE A 13 -19.80 -3.20 24.65
C ILE A 13 -18.67 -3.98 23.95
N GLY A 14 -17.40 -3.70 24.25
CA GLY A 14 -16.24 -4.36 23.67
C GLY A 14 -15.96 -3.92 22.21
N LEU A 15 -16.64 -2.89 21.74
CA LEU A 15 -16.42 -2.26 20.44
C LEU A 15 -15.80 -0.87 20.62
N ILE A 16 -15.20 -0.34 19.57
CA ILE A 16 -14.65 1.02 19.51
C ILE A 16 -15.40 1.76 18.41
N GLU A 17 -15.68 3.06 18.61
CA GLU A 17 -16.21 3.90 17.56
C GLU A 17 -15.23 3.98 16.38
N ASP A 18 -15.76 3.79 15.18
CA ASP A 18 -15.05 3.92 13.92
C ASP A 18 -15.96 4.51 12.83
N LEU A 19 -15.55 4.46 11.55
CA LEU A 19 -16.36 4.95 10.45
C LEU A 19 -17.66 4.17 10.23
N ARG A 20 -17.76 2.94 10.80
CA ARG A 20 -18.91 2.02 10.70
C ARG A 20 -19.65 1.81 12.01
N THR A 21 -19.09 2.26 13.11
CA THR A 21 -19.66 2.07 14.46
C THR A 21 -19.84 3.43 15.11
N GLU A 22 -21.05 3.75 15.49
CA GLU A 22 -21.41 5.00 16.17
C GLU A 22 -22.10 4.71 17.49
N PHE A 23 -21.69 5.38 18.56
CA PHE A 23 -22.32 5.32 19.86
C PHE A 23 -23.10 6.59 20.15
N LYS A 24 -24.27 6.45 20.80
CA LYS A 24 -25.05 7.59 21.28
C LYS A 24 -25.62 7.28 22.67
N SER A 25 -25.26 8.14 23.60
CA SER A 25 -25.86 8.16 24.93
C SER A 25 -27.36 8.44 24.84
N ASP A 26 -28.14 7.71 25.61
CA ASP A 26 -29.59 7.94 25.75
C ASP A 26 -30.01 8.13 27.22
N VAL A 27 -29.07 8.47 28.07
CA VAL A 27 -29.31 8.82 29.48
C VAL A 27 -30.32 9.99 29.56
N LYS A 28 -30.14 10.99 28.70
CA LYS A 28 -31.17 11.96 28.38
C LYS A 28 -31.76 11.56 27.05
N LYS A 29 -33.11 11.47 26.97
CA LYS A 29 -33.80 11.07 25.75
C LYS A 29 -33.18 11.70 24.51
N LEU A 30 -32.58 10.84 23.67
CA LEU A 30 -31.97 11.24 22.41
C LEU A 30 -33.04 11.77 21.45
N SER A 31 -32.75 12.85 20.75
CA SER A 31 -33.72 13.43 19.79
C SER A 31 -33.80 12.59 18.52
N GLU A 32 -34.96 12.52 17.91
CA GLU A 32 -35.13 11.87 16.61
C GLU A 32 -34.24 12.48 15.52
N GLU A 33 -34.01 13.79 15.60
CA GLU A 33 -33.11 14.50 14.68
C GLU A 33 -31.66 13.96 14.79
N THR A 34 -31.14 13.79 16.01
CA THR A 34 -29.80 13.24 16.24
C THR A 34 -29.67 11.80 15.71
N ILE A 35 -30.74 10.99 15.87
CA ILE A 35 -30.75 9.62 15.33
C ILE A 35 -30.70 9.67 13.80
N VAL A 36 -31.52 10.51 13.16
CA VAL A 36 -31.56 10.64 11.71
C VAL A 36 -30.24 11.18 11.15
N GLU A 37 -29.62 12.16 11.83
CA GLU A 37 -28.31 12.70 11.45
C GLU A 37 -27.20 11.64 11.51
N ALA A 38 -27.19 10.81 12.54
CA ALA A 38 -26.24 9.71 12.66
C ALA A 38 -26.45 8.66 11.55
N VAL A 39 -27.71 8.31 11.26
CA VAL A 39 -28.04 7.40 10.15
C VAL A 39 -27.61 7.97 8.81
N VAL A 40 -27.90 9.24 8.53
CA VAL A 40 -27.49 9.92 7.29
C VAL A 40 -25.96 9.93 7.17
N ALA A 41 -25.26 10.24 8.26
CA ALA A 41 -23.79 10.25 8.26
C ALA A 41 -23.19 8.86 7.99
N LEU A 42 -23.73 7.80 8.60
CA LEU A 42 -23.32 6.41 8.32
C LEU A 42 -23.63 6.01 6.87
N ALA A 43 -24.86 6.27 6.38
CA ALA A 43 -25.27 5.92 5.03
C ALA A 43 -24.40 6.58 3.95
N ASN A 44 -24.03 7.85 4.14
CA ASN A 44 -23.16 8.60 3.23
C ASN A 44 -21.67 8.27 3.38
N THR A 45 -21.27 7.41 4.32
CA THR A 45 -19.87 7.03 4.53
C THR A 45 -19.66 5.56 4.13
N GLU A 46 -19.67 4.65 5.09
CA GLU A 46 -19.40 3.23 4.86
C GLU A 46 -20.59 2.32 5.23
N GLY A 47 -21.74 2.92 5.60
CA GLY A 47 -22.78 2.20 6.33
C GLY A 47 -22.29 1.83 7.74
N GLY A 48 -22.93 0.88 8.38
CA GLY A 48 -22.50 0.39 9.68
C GLY A 48 -23.63 0.30 10.70
N THR A 49 -23.30 0.41 12.00
CA THR A 49 -24.26 0.25 13.08
C THR A 49 -24.21 1.43 14.04
N LEU A 50 -25.39 2.02 14.29
CA LEU A 50 -25.60 2.99 15.36
C LEU A 50 -26.09 2.26 16.60
N TYR A 51 -25.39 2.41 17.74
CA TYR A 51 -25.78 1.88 19.04
C TYR A 51 -26.29 3.01 19.92
N ILE A 52 -27.54 2.90 20.38
CA ILE A 52 -28.16 3.85 21.31
C ILE A 52 -28.20 3.26 22.70
N GLY A 53 -27.76 4.03 23.71
CA GLY A 53 -27.59 3.59 25.10
C GLY A 53 -26.15 3.18 25.43
N VAL A 54 -25.19 3.62 24.60
CA VAL A 54 -23.75 3.42 24.77
C VAL A 54 -23.06 4.78 24.74
N GLU A 55 -22.14 5.01 25.67
CA GLU A 55 -21.31 6.21 25.74
C GLU A 55 -20.13 6.10 24.75
N ASP A 56 -19.49 7.23 24.41
CA ASP A 56 -18.37 7.30 23.45
C ASP A 56 -17.16 6.40 23.86
N ASP A 57 -17.01 6.07 25.15
CA ASP A 57 -15.97 5.15 25.65
C ASP A 57 -16.38 3.67 25.61
N GLY A 58 -17.55 3.36 25.03
CA GLY A 58 -18.14 2.02 24.98
C GLY A 58 -18.87 1.59 26.25
N THR A 59 -18.96 2.44 27.27
CA THR A 59 -19.71 2.16 28.51
C THR A 59 -21.19 2.05 28.22
N ILE A 60 -21.84 0.97 28.66
CA ILE A 60 -23.26 0.73 28.47
C ILE A 60 -24.06 1.41 29.56
N THR A 61 -24.84 2.42 29.19
CA THR A 61 -25.76 3.16 30.07
C THR A 61 -27.20 2.70 29.92
N GLY A 62 -27.55 2.09 28.77
CA GLY A 62 -28.88 1.64 28.42
C GLY A 62 -29.74 2.75 27.82
N VAL A 63 -30.83 2.36 27.14
CA VAL A 63 -31.75 3.31 26.50
C VAL A 63 -32.70 3.95 27.50
N HIS A 64 -33.11 5.18 27.22
CA HIS A 64 -34.10 5.91 27.99
C HIS A 64 -35.45 5.16 28.01
N LYS A 65 -36.20 5.27 29.12
CA LYS A 65 -37.48 4.59 29.30
C LYS A 65 -38.51 4.80 28.17
N ASN A 66 -38.42 5.91 27.45
CA ASN A 66 -39.29 6.23 26.32
C ASN A 66 -38.76 5.70 24.97
N HIS A 67 -37.59 5.02 24.94
CA HIS A 67 -37.00 4.38 23.76
C HIS A 67 -36.88 2.86 23.90
N GLN A 68 -37.65 2.24 24.81
CA GLN A 68 -37.61 0.79 25.05
C GLN A 68 -38.26 -0.06 23.95
N SER A 69 -38.66 0.54 22.82
CA SER A 69 -39.27 -0.14 21.67
C SER A 69 -38.69 0.38 20.37
N THR A 70 -38.38 -0.53 19.46
CA THR A 70 -37.99 -0.21 18.09
C THR A 70 -39.19 -0.01 17.15
N ALA A 71 -40.43 -0.22 17.69
CA ALA A 71 -41.64 -0.04 16.92
C ALA A 71 -41.74 1.41 16.40
N GLY A 72 -41.83 1.57 15.09
CA GLY A 72 -41.88 2.86 14.43
C GLY A 72 -40.55 3.57 14.20
N LEU A 73 -39.44 3.09 14.80
CA LEU A 73 -38.12 3.71 14.64
C LEU A 73 -37.62 3.62 13.18
N SER A 74 -37.70 2.44 12.57
CA SER A 74 -37.37 2.25 11.14
C SER A 74 -38.25 3.10 10.23
N ALA A 75 -39.55 3.18 10.52
CA ALA A 75 -40.49 4.03 9.75
C ALA A 75 -40.19 5.51 9.93
N MET A 76 -39.83 5.95 11.13
CA MET A 76 -39.42 7.33 11.41
C MET A 76 -38.16 7.70 10.61
N ILE A 77 -37.12 6.84 10.62
CA ILE A 77 -35.89 7.04 9.86
C ILE A 77 -36.19 7.08 8.36
N PHE A 78 -36.96 6.10 7.85
CA PHE A 78 -37.38 6.06 6.45
C PHE A 78 -38.07 7.35 6.01
N ASN A 79 -39.01 7.87 6.80
CA ASN A 79 -39.76 9.08 6.46
C ASN A 79 -38.98 10.39 6.62
N ARG A 80 -37.87 10.36 7.37
CA ARG A 80 -37.03 11.55 7.63
C ARG A 80 -35.72 11.56 6.87
N THR A 81 -35.52 10.63 5.93
CA THR A 81 -34.36 10.59 5.03
C THR A 81 -34.81 10.75 3.58
N VAL A 82 -33.99 11.41 2.77
CA VAL A 82 -34.26 11.69 1.34
C VAL A 82 -32.95 11.45 0.55
N PRO A 83 -32.88 10.48 -0.38
CA PRO A 83 -33.82 9.35 -0.55
C PRO A 83 -34.05 8.55 0.74
N ASN A 84 -35.12 7.81 0.77
CA ASN A 84 -35.51 7.06 1.95
C ASN A 84 -34.51 5.93 2.26
N VAL A 85 -34.05 5.84 3.50
CA VAL A 85 -33.13 4.80 3.96
C VAL A 85 -33.89 3.74 4.75
N SER A 86 -33.81 2.49 4.30
CA SER A 86 -34.33 1.35 5.05
C SER A 86 -33.25 0.81 6.01
N VAL A 87 -33.55 0.75 7.28
CA VAL A 87 -32.66 0.27 8.33
C VAL A 87 -33.25 -0.96 9.03
N SER A 88 -32.39 -1.82 9.57
CA SER A 88 -32.77 -2.89 10.48
C SER A 88 -32.53 -2.45 11.92
N THR A 89 -33.51 -2.67 12.79
CA THR A 89 -33.43 -2.24 14.20
C THR A 89 -33.68 -3.42 15.13
N ASP A 90 -32.76 -3.63 16.08
CA ASP A 90 -32.85 -4.69 17.09
C ASP A 90 -32.64 -4.13 18.50
N ILE A 91 -33.19 -4.82 19.50
CA ILE A 91 -32.92 -4.55 20.91
C ILE A 91 -32.01 -5.66 21.45
N MET A 92 -30.84 -5.28 21.88
CA MET A 92 -29.90 -6.17 22.57
C MET A 92 -29.93 -5.86 24.06
N TYR A 93 -29.66 -6.88 24.88
CA TYR A 93 -29.57 -6.74 26.33
C TYR A 93 -28.16 -7.07 26.79
N SER A 94 -27.53 -6.15 27.48
CA SER A 94 -26.34 -6.44 28.29
C SER A 94 -26.76 -6.49 29.74
N PHE A 95 -26.78 -7.70 30.32
CA PHE A 95 -27.40 -8.02 31.62
C PHE A 95 -28.85 -7.51 31.70
N THR A 96 -29.08 -6.36 32.32
CA THR A 96 -30.41 -5.76 32.48
C THR A 96 -30.62 -4.48 31.69
N LYS A 97 -29.59 -3.99 31.00
CA LYS A 97 -29.66 -2.74 30.27
C LYS A 97 -29.97 -2.99 28.79
N PRO A 98 -31.09 -2.48 28.26
CA PRO A 98 -31.39 -2.56 26.85
C PRO A 98 -30.55 -1.55 26.04
N ILE A 99 -30.08 -1.99 24.86
CA ILE A 99 -29.36 -1.20 23.87
C ILE A 99 -30.12 -1.37 22.56
N ILE A 100 -30.36 -0.28 21.83
CA ILE A 100 -30.88 -0.36 20.47
C ILE A 100 -29.71 -0.34 19.49
N SER A 101 -29.67 -1.34 18.60
CA SER A 101 -28.78 -1.36 17.44
C SER A 101 -29.57 -1.04 16.17
N ILE A 102 -29.05 -0.14 15.34
CA ILE A 102 -29.60 0.25 14.05
C ILE A 102 -28.56 -0.04 12.99
N ALA A 103 -28.79 -1.08 12.19
CA ALA A 103 -27.95 -1.41 11.06
C ALA A 103 -28.32 -0.54 9.86
N VAL A 104 -27.37 0.27 9.42
CA VAL A 104 -27.51 1.26 8.35
C VAL A 104 -26.75 0.77 7.12
N PRO A 105 -27.41 0.55 5.98
CA PRO A 105 -26.72 0.20 4.75
C PRO A 105 -25.94 1.42 4.21
N LYS A 106 -24.80 1.14 3.55
CA LYS A 106 -24.13 2.17 2.75
C LYS A 106 -25.04 2.57 1.59
N SER A 107 -25.21 3.86 1.39
CA SER A 107 -25.92 4.37 0.23
C SER A 107 -24.96 4.66 -0.93
N TYR A 108 -25.44 4.41 -2.15
CA TYR A 108 -24.77 4.85 -3.38
C TYR A 108 -25.32 6.20 -3.86
N GLU A 109 -26.45 6.62 -3.31
CA GLU A 109 -27.03 7.96 -3.53
C GLU A 109 -26.76 8.84 -2.31
N LEU A 110 -26.59 10.14 -2.54
CA LEU A 110 -26.39 11.07 -1.45
C LEU A 110 -27.70 11.22 -0.65
N ILE A 111 -27.63 10.88 0.63
CA ILE A 111 -28.76 10.93 1.55
C ILE A 111 -28.76 12.25 2.31
N TYR A 112 -29.94 12.82 2.43
CA TYR A 112 -30.23 14.01 3.22
C TYR A 112 -31.20 13.70 4.35
N THR A 113 -31.16 14.48 5.42
CA THR A 113 -32.27 14.56 6.35
C THR A 113 -33.46 15.24 5.66
N SER A 114 -34.68 15.04 6.13
CA SER A 114 -35.86 15.76 5.61
C SER A 114 -35.77 17.28 5.74
N SER A 115 -34.85 17.79 6.58
CA SER A 115 -34.51 19.22 6.68
C SER A 115 -33.45 19.68 5.66
N GLY A 116 -33.00 18.80 4.75
CA GLY A 116 -32.06 19.14 3.68
C GLY A 116 -30.57 19.08 4.10
N ARG A 117 -30.24 18.51 5.25
CA ARG A 117 -28.83 18.36 5.69
C ARG A 117 -28.25 17.07 5.20
N ALA A 118 -27.14 17.13 4.48
CA ALA A 118 -26.27 15.98 4.21
C ALA A 118 -25.14 15.95 5.24
N LEU A 119 -24.84 14.78 5.80
CA LEU A 119 -23.76 14.58 6.75
C LEU A 119 -22.92 13.37 6.33
N GLN A 120 -21.64 13.36 6.72
CA GLN A 120 -20.72 12.23 6.61
C GLN A 120 -19.93 12.05 7.90
N ARG A 121 -19.50 10.83 8.19
CA ARG A 121 -18.57 10.57 9.29
C ARG A 121 -17.14 10.88 8.84
N ARG A 122 -16.39 11.55 9.70
CA ARG A 122 -14.96 11.77 9.48
C ARG A 122 -14.17 11.74 10.78
N LEU A 123 -12.88 11.48 10.64
CA LEU A 123 -11.90 11.57 11.71
C LEU A 123 -11.44 13.03 11.83
N LYS A 124 -11.46 13.59 13.03
CA LYS A 124 -10.86 14.89 13.33
C LYS A 124 -9.34 14.78 13.46
N GLY A 125 -8.66 15.93 13.46
CA GLY A 125 -7.21 15.99 13.65
C GLY A 125 -6.72 15.50 15.02
N ASP A 126 -7.61 15.39 16.02
CA ASP A 126 -7.33 14.84 17.35
C ASP A 126 -7.59 13.32 17.44
N GLY A 127 -7.98 12.69 16.33
CA GLY A 127 -8.29 11.26 16.27
C GLY A 127 -9.72 10.89 16.70
N THR A 128 -10.56 11.85 17.08
CA THR A 128 -11.98 11.59 17.40
C THR A 128 -12.86 11.63 16.15
N LEU A 129 -14.00 10.93 16.19
CA LEU A 129 -14.96 10.88 15.10
C LEU A 129 -16.04 11.97 15.26
N GLU A 130 -16.55 12.44 14.14
CA GLU A 130 -17.68 13.36 14.13
C GLU A 130 -18.61 13.12 12.93
N ASN A 131 -19.88 13.46 13.10
CA ASN A 131 -20.83 13.59 12.00
C ASN A 131 -20.74 15.01 11.45
N TYR A 132 -20.07 15.15 10.31
CA TYR A 132 -19.75 16.44 9.72
C TYR A 132 -20.74 16.83 8.63
N PRO A 133 -21.32 18.03 8.65
CA PRO A 133 -22.16 18.52 7.57
C PRO A 133 -21.38 18.61 6.26
N MET A 134 -21.91 18.01 5.22
CA MET A 134 -21.32 18.10 3.88
C MET A 134 -21.66 19.46 3.25
N PHE A 135 -20.62 20.19 2.88
CA PHE A 135 -20.76 21.42 2.09
C PHE A 135 -20.73 21.10 0.59
N LEU A 136 -21.00 22.09 -0.25
CA LEU A 136 -21.08 21.92 -1.71
C LEU A 136 -19.84 21.20 -2.29
N ARG A 137 -18.64 21.47 -1.76
CA ARG A 137 -17.41 20.80 -2.17
C ARG A 137 -17.47 19.30 -1.86
N ASP A 138 -17.90 18.93 -0.66
CA ASP A 138 -17.97 17.55 -0.20
C ASP A 138 -19.04 16.78 -0.98
N ILE A 139 -20.17 17.42 -1.25
CA ILE A 139 -21.26 16.89 -2.08
C ILE A 139 -20.76 16.61 -3.50
N ARG A 140 -20.07 17.58 -4.12
CA ARG A 140 -19.50 17.39 -5.46
C ARG A 140 -18.52 16.23 -5.49
N ARG A 141 -17.62 16.15 -4.50
CA ARG A 141 -16.67 15.05 -4.34
C ARG A 141 -17.36 13.69 -4.17
N TYR A 142 -18.42 13.65 -3.35
CA TYR A 142 -19.23 12.45 -3.19
C TYR A 142 -19.85 12.02 -4.53
N MET A 143 -20.44 12.93 -5.28
CA MET A 143 -21.06 12.65 -6.58
C MET A 143 -20.05 12.12 -7.60
N VAL A 144 -18.86 12.72 -7.69
CA VAL A 144 -17.77 12.24 -8.55
C VAL A 144 -17.38 10.81 -8.17
N ASN A 145 -17.24 10.51 -6.88
CA ASN A 145 -16.84 9.20 -6.41
C ASN A 145 -17.95 8.14 -6.51
N ALA A 146 -19.18 8.49 -6.19
CA ALA A 146 -20.32 7.57 -6.15
C ALA A 146 -20.87 7.25 -7.55
N TYR A 147 -20.93 8.25 -8.42
CA TYR A 147 -21.48 8.09 -9.78
C TYR A 147 -20.42 7.87 -10.85
N GLY A 148 -19.13 7.87 -10.47
CA GLY A 148 -18.03 7.71 -11.41
C GLY A 148 -17.98 8.83 -12.47
N LEU A 149 -18.37 10.05 -12.10
CA LEU A 149 -18.34 11.18 -13.02
C LEU A 149 -16.89 11.53 -13.36
N ASP A 150 -16.54 11.35 -14.61
CA ASP A 150 -15.22 11.70 -15.11
C ASP A 150 -15.17 13.19 -15.47
N VAL A 151 -14.62 14.00 -14.56
CA VAL A 151 -14.46 15.43 -14.78
C VAL A 151 -13.54 15.72 -15.97
N SER A 152 -12.58 14.83 -16.23
CA SER A 152 -11.63 15.01 -17.35
C SER A 152 -12.28 14.91 -18.73
N ALA A 153 -13.46 14.28 -18.81
CA ALA A 153 -14.22 14.12 -20.06
C ALA A 153 -14.98 15.37 -20.49
N TYR A 154 -15.22 16.33 -19.57
CA TYR A 154 -16.04 17.50 -19.91
C TYR A 154 -15.31 18.50 -20.81
N PRO A 155 -16.01 19.07 -21.83
CA PRO A 155 -15.46 20.12 -22.66
C PRO A 155 -15.26 21.41 -21.87
N VAL A 156 -14.16 22.10 -22.12
CA VAL A 156 -13.87 23.42 -21.58
C VAL A 156 -14.30 24.46 -22.61
N LEU A 157 -15.51 25.01 -22.43
CA LEU A 157 -16.16 25.88 -23.43
C LEU A 157 -15.40 27.19 -23.69
N ASP A 158 -14.60 27.65 -22.72
CA ASP A 158 -13.72 28.83 -22.84
C ASP A 158 -12.41 28.54 -23.57
N ALA A 159 -12.20 27.30 -24.05
CA ALA A 159 -11.06 26.88 -24.84
C ALA A 159 -11.46 26.52 -26.27
N THR A 160 -10.53 26.67 -27.20
CA THR A 160 -10.64 26.26 -28.59
C THR A 160 -9.55 25.26 -28.95
N PHE A 161 -9.67 24.63 -30.12
CA PHE A 161 -8.65 23.70 -30.59
C PHE A 161 -7.25 24.36 -30.72
N ASP A 162 -7.20 25.66 -30.97
CA ASP A 162 -5.96 26.43 -31.07
C ASP A 162 -5.24 26.60 -29.72
N ASP A 163 -5.91 26.34 -28.60
CA ASP A 163 -5.31 26.33 -27.27
C ASP A 163 -4.49 25.06 -26.99
N LEU A 164 -4.58 24.07 -27.89
CA LEU A 164 -3.72 22.89 -27.87
C LEU A 164 -2.38 23.16 -28.55
N SER A 165 -1.29 22.62 -28.03
CA SER A 165 0.06 22.82 -28.51
C SER A 165 0.43 21.80 -29.59
N LEU A 166 0.84 22.27 -30.78
CA LEU A 166 1.37 21.41 -31.84
C LEU A 166 2.59 20.61 -31.35
N LEU A 167 3.44 21.18 -30.51
CA LEU A 167 4.60 20.51 -29.96
C LEU A 167 4.19 19.31 -29.09
N GLU A 168 3.10 19.41 -28.35
CA GLU A 168 2.62 18.32 -27.52
C GLU A 168 1.96 17.20 -28.34
N PHE A 169 1.37 17.50 -29.49
CA PHE A 169 0.95 16.45 -30.43
C PHE A 169 2.16 15.66 -30.98
N GLU A 170 3.26 16.34 -31.32
CA GLU A 170 4.49 15.67 -31.73
C GLU A 170 5.14 14.87 -30.59
N ARG A 171 5.13 15.41 -29.38
CA ARG A 171 5.56 14.69 -28.17
C ARG A 171 4.72 13.43 -27.96
N MET A 172 3.40 13.52 -28.09
CA MET A 172 2.48 12.38 -27.98
C MET A 172 2.83 11.30 -29.00
N ARG A 173 3.05 11.65 -30.29
CA ARG A 173 3.45 10.69 -31.33
C ARG A 173 4.80 10.04 -31.03
N SER A 174 5.77 10.82 -30.55
CA SER A 174 7.07 10.31 -30.11
C SER A 174 6.91 9.30 -28.98
N MET A 175 6.06 9.61 -27.99
CA MET A 175 5.79 8.70 -26.87
C MET A 175 5.05 7.43 -27.32
N ILE A 176 4.06 7.52 -28.23
CA ILE A 176 3.37 6.36 -28.79
C ILE A 176 4.38 5.41 -29.44
N SER A 177 5.32 5.94 -30.22
CA SER A 177 6.38 5.16 -30.88
C SER A 177 7.34 4.56 -29.83
N LYS A 178 7.86 5.38 -28.91
CA LYS A 178 8.85 4.99 -27.88
C LYS A 178 8.31 3.91 -26.95
N TYR A 179 7.08 4.03 -26.50
CA TYR A 179 6.46 3.13 -25.50
C TYR A 179 5.56 2.07 -26.13
N ARG A 180 5.58 1.92 -27.46
CA ARG A 180 4.78 0.93 -28.20
C ARG A 180 3.28 1.02 -27.87
N GLY A 181 2.77 2.25 -27.87
CA GLY A 181 1.36 2.54 -27.70
C GLY A 181 0.52 2.03 -28.88
N ASP A 182 -0.67 2.60 -29.05
CA ASP A 182 -1.56 2.29 -30.16
C ASP A 182 -1.04 2.92 -31.46
N GLN A 183 -0.35 2.13 -32.28
CA GLN A 183 0.31 2.60 -33.49
C GLN A 183 -0.66 3.16 -34.53
N SER A 184 -1.95 2.77 -34.51
CA SER A 184 -2.96 3.30 -35.44
C SER A 184 -3.19 4.81 -35.27
N LEU A 185 -2.88 5.35 -34.06
CA LEU A 185 -2.98 6.77 -33.77
C LEU A 185 -1.97 7.63 -34.55
N LEU A 186 -0.83 7.04 -34.98
CA LEU A 186 0.23 7.78 -35.66
C LEU A 186 -0.17 8.21 -37.08
N GLU A 187 -1.14 7.54 -37.67
CA GLU A 187 -1.63 7.83 -39.03
C GLU A 187 -2.66 8.97 -39.06
N LEU A 188 -3.13 9.43 -37.88
CA LEU A 188 -4.18 10.42 -37.75
C LEU A 188 -3.60 11.84 -37.77
N ASP A 189 -4.32 12.79 -38.37
CA ASP A 189 -4.06 14.21 -38.15
C ASP A 189 -4.35 14.63 -36.71
N ASN A 190 -3.95 15.85 -36.31
CA ASN A 190 -4.08 16.29 -34.94
C ASN A 190 -5.53 16.30 -34.40
N LEU A 191 -6.48 16.71 -35.26
CA LEU A 191 -7.88 16.74 -34.85
C LEU A 191 -8.44 15.33 -34.67
N LYS A 192 -8.20 14.44 -35.61
CA LYS A 192 -8.64 13.04 -35.53
C LYS A 192 -7.96 12.30 -34.39
N LEU A 193 -6.67 12.57 -34.16
CA LEU A 193 -5.93 12.02 -33.01
C LEU A 193 -6.58 12.46 -31.68
N ALA A 194 -6.87 13.76 -31.53
CA ALA A 194 -7.53 14.28 -30.33
C ALA A 194 -8.96 13.70 -30.18
N GLN A 195 -9.72 13.56 -31.26
CA GLN A 195 -11.05 12.93 -31.24
C GLN A 195 -10.97 11.44 -30.85
N ALA A 196 -10.03 10.68 -31.45
CA ALA A 196 -9.85 9.27 -31.16
C ALA A 196 -9.51 9.00 -29.68
N LEU A 197 -8.87 9.97 -28.99
CA LEU A 197 -8.52 9.93 -27.59
C LEU A 197 -9.53 10.65 -26.69
N GLN A 198 -10.65 11.15 -27.23
CA GLN A 198 -11.67 11.93 -26.51
C GLN A 198 -11.10 13.20 -25.82
N LEU A 199 -10.06 13.76 -26.40
CA LEU A 199 -9.41 14.98 -25.89
C LEU A 199 -10.08 16.26 -26.40
N VAL A 200 -11.02 16.14 -27.33
CA VAL A 200 -11.87 17.22 -27.84
C VAL A 200 -13.30 16.72 -27.98
N GLN A 201 -14.23 17.65 -27.87
CA GLN A 201 -15.67 17.43 -28.06
C GLN A 201 -16.25 18.57 -28.91
N THR A 202 -17.19 18.27 -29.79
CA THR A 202 -17.93 19.27 -30.57
C THR A 202 -19.20 19.68 -29.80
N VAL A 203 -19.34 20.97 -29.52
CA VAL A 203 -20.51 21.56 -28.89
C VAL A 203 -20.92 22.75 -29.76
N ASP A 204 -22.17 22.83 -30.17
CA ASP A 204 -22.72 23.90 -31.04
C ASP A 204 -21.82 24.17 -32.27
N ASP A 205 -21.45 23.10 -33.02
CA ASP A 205 -20.55 23.10 -34.18
C ASP A 205 -19.12 23.61 -33.93
N THR A 206 -18.75 23.87 -32.69
CA THR A 206 -17.40 24.28 -32.29
C THR A 206 -16.65 23.14 -31.60
N VAL A 207 -15.38 22.94 -31.98
CA VAL A 207 -14.52 21.93 -31.35
C VAL A 207 -13.84 22.53 -30.13
N HIS A 208 -14.19 22.01 -28.95
CA HIS A 208 -13.61 22.41 -27.67
C HIS A 208 -12.73 21.31 -27.11
N PRO A 209 -11.55 21.65 -26.56
CA PRO A 209 -10.78 20.70 -25.77
C PRO A 209 -11.58 20.22 -24.57
N THR A 210 -11.48 18.93 -24.25
CA THR A 210 -11.90 18.43 -22.94
C THR A 210 -10.87 18.82 -21.87
N MET A 211 -11.21 18.71 -20.61
CA MET A 211 -10.22 18.91 -19.54
C MET A 211 -9.01 18.00 -19.71
N ALA A 212 -9.21 16.72 -20.10
CA ALA A 212 -8.12 15.80 -20.45
C ALA A 212 -7.27 16.32 -21.61
N GLY A 213 -7.90 16.91 -22.62
CA GLY A 213 -7.22 17.50 -23.78
C GLY A 213 -6.29 18.65 -23.38
N LEU A 214 -6.77 19.56 -22.54
CA LEU A 214 -5.94 20.67 -22.02
C LEU A 214 -4.83 20.16 -21.10
N ILE A 215 -5.11 19.20 -20.21
CA ILE A 215 -4.11 18.62 -19.32
C ILE A 215 -2.98 17.94 -20.10
N LEU A 216 -3.29 17.23 -21.18
CA LEU A 216 -2.29 16.51 -21.99
C LEU A 216 -1.59 17.38 -23.02
N LEU A 217 -2.31 18.27 -23.69
CA LEU A 217 -1.88 18.95 -24.91
C LEU A 217 -1.98 20.48 -24.83
N GLY A 218 -2.57 21.05 -23.77
CA GLY A 218 -2.83 22.48 -23.68
C GLY A 218 -1.56 23.34 -23.61
N LYS A 219 -1.63 24.56 -24.10
CA LYS A 219 -0.59 25.57 -23.87
C LYS A 219 -0.53 25.93 -22.39
N GLY A 220 0.65 26.07 -21.81
CA GLY A 220 0.82 26.26 -20.35
C GLY A 220 0.06 27.46 -19.78
N GLU A 221 -0.01 28.60 -20.52
CA GLU A 221 -0.80 29.76 -20.15
C GLU A 221 -2.29 29.43 -20.07
N ARG A 222 -2.83 28.66 -21.02
CA ARG A 222 -4.25 28.26 -21.03
C ARG A 222 -4.56 27.23 -19.96
N ILE A 223 -3.65 26.33 -19.64
CA ILE A 223 -3.78 25.42 -18.49
C ILE A 223 -3.88 26.22 -17.21
N ARG A 224 -2.99 27.20 -16.99
CA ARG A 224 -2.99 28.06 -15.80
C ARG A 224 -4.31 28.84 -15.66
N ASP A 225 -4.84 29.38 -16.75
CA ASP A 225 -6.01 30.24 -16.73
C ASP A 225 -7.32 29.44 -16.58
N LEU A 226 -7.42 28.28 -17.23
CA LEU A 226 -8.65 27.47 -17.29
C LEU A 226 -8.68 26.32 -16.28
N ILE A 227 -7.52 25.76 -15.94
CA ILE A 227 -7.39 24.63 -15.00
C ILE A 227 -6.25 24.92 -13.99
N PRO A 228 -6.39 25.96 -13.15
CA PRO A 228 -5.31 26.38 -12.24
C PRO A 228 -4.89 25.27 -11.25
N THR A 229 -5.73 24.25 -11.07
CA THR A 229 -5.42 23.07 -10.28
C THR A 229 -4.49 22.07 -11.00
N ALA A 230 -4.28 22.18 -12.32
CA ALA A 230 -3.42 21.30 -13.10
C ALA A 230 -1.94 21.76 -13.07
N GLU A 231 -1.42 22.01 -11.87
CA GLU A 231 -0.04 22.40 -11.64
C GLU A 231 0.84 21.19 -11.33
N SER A 232 2.06 21.17 -11.86
CA SER A 232 3.09 20.14 -11.63
C SER A 232 4.31 20.75 -10.97
N ALA A 233 4.84 20.13 -9.93
CA ALA A 233 6.02 20.55 -9.22
C ALA A 233 7.08 19.45 -9.18
N PHE A 234 8.33 19.85 -9.33
CA PHE A 234 9.48 18.96 -9.25
C PHE A 234 10.53 19.55 -8.33
N THR A 235 10.95 18.77 -7.35
CA THR A 235 12.00 19.14 -6.41
C THR A 235 13.10 18.09 -6.40
N MET A 236 14.35 18.50 -6.51
CA MET A 236 15.50 17.61 -6.38
C MET A 236 16.47 18.17 -5.34
N MET A 237 16.87 17.33 -4.41
CA MET A 237 17.82 17.64 -3.35
C MET A 237 18.99 16.65 -3.39
N LYS A 238 20.19 17.12 -3.01
CA LYS A 238 21.37 16.29 -2.75
C LYS A 238 21.93 16.68 -1.39
N GLY A 239 21.86 15.77 -0.43
CA GLY A 239 22.02 16.10 0.98
C GLY A 239 21.05 17.22 1.39
N THR A 240 21.55 18.29 1.96
CA THR A 240 20.78 19.49 2.32
C THR A 240 20.69 20.53 1.20
N LYS A 241 21.35 20.29 0.05
CA LYS A 241 21.41 21.26 -1.06
C LYS A 241 20.23 21.06 -2.01
N LEU A 242 19.48 22.14 -2.22
CA LEU A 242 18.44 22.20 -3.26
C LEU A 242 19.10 22.31 -4.65
N ILE A 243 18.92 21.30 -5.49
CA ILE A 243 19.46 21.25 -6.87
C ILE A 243 18.48 21.86 -7.84
N ARG A 244 17.19 21.51 -7.69
CA ARG A 244 16.12 22.01 -8.57
C ARG A 244 14.82 22.12 -7.78
N ASN A 245 14.09 23.20 -8.01
CA ASN A 245 12.74 23.40 -7.50
C ASN A 245 11.95 24.18 -8.54
N VAL A 246 10.98 23.53 -9.15
CA VAL A 246 10.18 24.09 -10.24
C VAL A 246 8.72 23.79 -9.97
N SER A 247 7.84 24.77 -10.22
CA SER A 247 6.40 24.60 -10.16
C SER A 247 5.78 25.32 -11.35
N GLU A 248 5.14 24.59 -12.23
CA GLU A 248 4.71 25.08 -13.55
C GLU A 248 3.35 24.50 -13.94
N HIS A 249 2.61 25.32 -14.69
CA HIS A 249 1.44 24.84 -15.44
C HIS A 249 1.91 24.43 -16.85
N ILE A 250 2.28 23.18 -16.98
CA ILE A 250 2.72 22.58 -18.24
C ILE A 250 1.91 21.33 -18.56
N PRO A 251 1.80 20.96 -19.85
CA PRO A 251 1.13 19.72 -20.24
C PRO A 251 1.68 18.50 -19.50
N ALA A 252 0.80 17.57 -19.13
CA ALA A 252 1.18 16.39 -18.39
C ALA A 252 2.23 15.53 -19.12
N LEU A 253 2.15 15.44 -20.47
CA LEU A 253 3.15 14.70 -21.26
C LEU A 253 4.55 15.29 -21.10
N GLN A 254 4.66 16.63 -21.14
CA GLN A 254 5.91 17.32 -20.92
C GLN A 254 6.43 17.16 -19.49
N ALA A 255 5.54 17.25 -18.49
CA ALA A 255 5.91 17.05 -17.10
C ALA A 255 6.40 15.63 -16.81
N ILE A 256 5.73 14.62 -17.36
CA ILE A 256 6.10 13.20 -17.23
C ILE A 256 7.48 12.96 -17.87
N GLU A 257 7.70 13.45 -19.10
CA GLU A 257 8.99 13.31 -19.78
C GLU A 257 10.13 13.93 -18.97
N ARG A 258 9.97 15.17 -18.50
CA ARG A 258 10.97 15.86 -17.64
C ARG A 258 11.24 15.11 -16.32
N CYS A 259 10.24 14.50 -15.71
CA CYS A 259 10.42 13.69 -14.51
C CYS A 259 11.22 12.42 -14.80
N ILE A 260 10.94 11.73 -15.90
CA ILE A 260 11.68 10.52 -16.31
C ILE A 260 13.15 10.88 -16.63
N GLU A 261 13.39 11.93 -17.42
CA GLU A 261 14.76 12.41 -17.71
C GLU A 261 15.52 12.80 -16.42
N SER A 262 14.83 13.43 -15.47
CA SER A 262 15.43 13.81 -14.20
C SER A 262 15.75 12.60 -13.33
N LEU A 263 14.93 11.54 -13.37
CA LEU A 263 15.24 10.27 -12.72
C LEU A 263 16.48 9.63 -13.32
N ASP A 264 16.57 9.56 -14.65
CA ASP A 264 17.69 8.92 -15.37
C ASP A 264 19.05 9.55 -15.00
N LEU A 265 19.08 10.86 -14.66
CA LEU A 265 20.30 11.54 -14.23
C LEU A 265 20.85 11.08 -12.87
N VAL A 266 20.01 10.51 -12.00
CA VAL A 266 20.37 10.15 -10.61
C VAL A 266 20.16 8.70 -10.28
N ASN A 267 19.61 7.91 -11.20
CA ASN A 267 19.22 6.54 -11.04
C ASN A 267 20.40 5.61 -11.37
N MET A 268 21.02 5.03 -10.37
CA MET A 268 22.19 4.18 -10.56
C MET A 268 21.79 2.76 -10.94
N MET A 269 22.60 2.11 -11.74
CA MET A 269 22.41 0.73 -12.16
C MET A 269 23.37 -0.19 -11.43
N THR A 270 22.84 -1.25 -10.84
CA THR A 270 23.59 -2.39 -10.30
C THR A 270 23.49 -3.55 -11.29
N GLU A 271 24.64 -4.11 -11.69
CA GLU A 271 24.71 -5.28 -12.55
C GLU A 271 25.19 -6.49 -11.76
N LEU A 272 24.44 -7.57 -11.80
CA LEU A 272 24.72 -8.82 -11.11
C LEU A 272 24.89 -9.97 -12.11
N PHE A 273 25.70 -10.94 -11.77
CA PHE A 273 25.95 -12.13 -12.59
C PHE A 273 25.61 -13.42 -11.80
N PRO A 274 24.33 -13.71 -11.55
CA PRO A 274 23.90 -14.89 -10.78
C PRO A 274 24.14 -16.22 -11.48
N GLY A 275 24.80 -16.23 -12.62
CA GLY A 275 25.09 -17.39 -13.45
C GLY A 275 25.39 -16.95 -14.88
N PRO A 276 24.87 -17.66 -15.90
CA PRO A 276 25.10 -17.29 -17.31
C PRO A 276 24.30 -16.05 -17.76
N VAL A 277 23.41 -15.53 -16.91
CA VAL A 277 22.54 -14.41 -17.20
C VAL A 277 22.97 -13.19 -16.38
N ALA A 278 23.17 -12.05 -17.07
CA ALA A 278 23.36 -10.76 -16.39
C ALA A 278 21.99 -10.17 -16.00
N VAL A 279 21.88 -9.72 -14.75
CA VAL A 279 20.70 -9.03 -14.23
C VAL A 279 21.05 -7.58 -13.96
N ARG A 280 20.31 -6.65 -14.55
CA ARG A 280 20.49 -5.20 -14.40
C ARG A 280 19.34 -4.63 -13.61
N LEU A 281 19.64 -4.00 -12.50
CA LEU A 281 18.66 -3.41 -11.59
C LEU A 281 19.00 -1.95 -11.35
N MET A 282 18.04 -1.06 -11.65
CA MET A 282 18.15 0.36 -11.33
C MET A 282 17.82 0.59 -9.86
N ASP A 283 18.28 1.70 -9.25
CA ASP A 283 17.88 2.07 -7.89
C ASP A 283 16.37 2.14 -7.75
N ILE A 284 15.73 2.81 -8.70
CA ILE A 284 14.29 2.81 -8.88
C ILE A 284 14.00 2.31 -10.30
N ASP A 285 13.13 1.31 -10.41
CA ASP A 285 12.75 0.80 -11.72
C ASP A 285 12.02 1.88 -12.54
N PRO A 286 12.46 2.21 -13.77
CA PRO A 286 11.87 3.27 -14.57
C PRO A 286 10.40 3.00 -14.96
N ILE A 287 9.99 1.73 -15.09
CA ILE A 287 8.61 1.36 -15.40
C ILE A 287 7.74 1.60 -14.17
N SER A 288 8.21 1.20 -12.98
CA SER A 288 7.52 1.45 -11.70
C SER A 288 7.31 2.94 -11.45
N PHE A 289 8.35 3.76 -11.65
CA PHE A 289 8.26 5.22 -11.49
C PHE A 289 7.27 5.85 -12.46
N ARG A 290 7.37 5.48 -13.76
CA ARG A 290 6.45 5.98 -14.78
C ARG A 290 5.01 5.61 -14.51
N GLU A 291 4.74 4.36 -14.12
CA GLU A 291 3.40 3.89 -13.77
C GLU A 291 2.83 4.67 -12.59
N ALA A 292 3.64 4.86 -11.52
CA ALA A 292 3.23 5.65 -10.36
C ALA A 292 2.95 7.11 -10.71
N LEU A 293 3.77 7.70 -11.60
CA LEU A 293 3.60 9.08 -12.05
C LEU A 293 2.33 9.25 -12.88
N VAL A 294 2.07 8.35 -13.81
CA VAL A 294 0.85 8.34 -14.63
C VAL A 294 -0.40 8.11 -13.75
N ASN A 295 -0.30 7.24 -12.75
CA ASN A 295 -1.37 7.03 -11.78
C ASN A 295 -1.65 8.31 -10.97
N ALA A 296 -0.62 9.08 -10.63
CA ALA A 296 -0.79 10.37 -9.96
C ALA A 296 -1.63 11.36 -10.78
N TYR A 297 -1.48 11.41 -12.11
CA TYR A 297 -2.31 12.23 -13.01
C TYR A 297 -3.70 11.64 -13.21
N SER A 298 -3.80 10.34 -13.42
CA SER A 298 -5.08 9.65 -13.68
C SER A 298 -6.04 9.66 -12.49
N HIS A 299 -5.49 9.69 -11.26
CA HIS A 299 -6.28 9.65 -10.02
C HIS A 299 -6.38 11.00 -9.31
N ARG A 300 -5.66 12.04 -9.77
CA ARG A 300 -5.74 13.37 -9.20
C ARG A 300 -7.20 13.86 -9.14
N ASP A 301 -7.57 14.48 -8.03
CA ASP A 301 -8.80 15.24 -7.95
C ASP A 301 -8.57 16.67 -8.47
N TYR A 302 -8.93 16.92 -9.72
CA TYR A 302 -8.75 18.23 -10.36
C TYR A 302 -9.71 19.29 -9.81
N THR A 303 -10.62 18.95 -8.90
CA THR A 303 -11.45 19.91 -8.17
C THR A 303 -10.79 20.41 -6.89
N GLU A 304 -9.73 19.74 -6.43
CA GLU A 304 -8.99 20.10 -5.22
C GLU A 304 -7.77 20.97 -5.56
N MET A 305 -7.54 21.99 -4.73
CA MET A 305 -6.33 22.81 -4.83
C MET A 305 -5.09 22.01 -4.50
N GLY A 306 -3.97 22.39 -5.09
CA GLY A 306 -2.69 21.72 -4.91
C GLY A 306 -2.10 21.30 -6.23
N ARG A 307 -0.91 20.70 -6.19
CA ARG A 307 -0.12 20.31 -7.35
C ARG A 307 0.33 18.86 -7.26
N ILE A 308 0.50 18.20 -8.40
CA ILE A 308 1.24 16.94 -8.44
C ILE A 308 2.69 17.29 -8.15
N ARG A 309 3.29 16.65 -7.15
CA ARG A 309 4.66 16.91 -6.72
C ARG A 309 5.51 15.66 -6.82
N VAL A 310 6.64 15.77 -7.49
CA VAL A 310 7.69 14.76 -7.52
C VAL A 310 8.89 15.30 -6.73
N GLU A 311 9.33 14.56 -5.73
CA GLU A 311 10.46 14.92 -4.87
C GLU A 311 11.51 13.81 -4.93
N ILE A 312 12.74 14.16 -5.30
CA ILE A 312 13.89 13.26 -5.36
C ILE A 312 14.94 13.73 -4.37
N ASN A 313 15.36 12.84 -3.48
CA ASN A 313 16.52 13.07 -2.60
C ASN A 313 17.43 11.83 -2.57
N ASP A 314 18.44 11.82 -1.71
CA ASP A 314 19.42 10.74 -1.64
C ASP A 314 18.82 9.43 -1.09
N GLU A 315 17.74 9.50 -0.29
CA GLU A 315 17.17 8.38 0.43
C GLU A 315 15.91 7.81 -0.25
N GLN A 316 15.15 8.67 -0.91
CA GLN A 316 13.84 8.29 -1.46
C GLN A 316 13.41 9.14 -2.66
N ILE A 317 12.45 8.61 -3.40
CA ILE A 317 11.66 9.36 -4.39
C ILE A 317 10.21 9.29 -3.96
N SER A 318 9.52 10.43 -3.98
CA SER A 318 8.08 10.46 -3.70
C SER A 318 7.29 11.17 -4.78
N ILE A 319 6.07 10.70 -5.00
CA ILE A 319 5.09 11.32 -5.88
C ILE A 319 3.83 11.58 -5.06
N THR A 320 3.40 12.84 -5.00
CA THR A 320 2.21 13.27 -4.26
C THR A 320 1.17 13.81 -5.24
N SER A 321 -0.06 13.35 -5.13
CA SER A 321 -1.20 13.77 -5.96
C SER A 321 -2.35 14.26 -5.07
N PRO A 322 -2.92 15.48 -5.31
CA PRO A 322 -4.08 15.97 -4.57
C PRO A 322 -5.33 15.09 -4.75
N GLY A 323 -6.07 14.93 -3.67
CA GLY A 323 -7.25 14.09 -3.57
C GLY A 323 -6.99 12.86 -2.70
N ASP A 324 -8.06 12.20 -2.26
CA ASP A 324 -8.03 10.98 -1.46
C ASP A 324 -8.00 9.75 -2.36
N PHE A 325 -7.74 8.58 -1.80
CA PHE A 325 -8.03 7.32 -2.47
C PHE A 325 -9.50 7.26 -2.91
N MET A 326 -9.75 6.51 -3.95
CA MET A 326 -11.14 6.24 -4.35
C MET A 326 -11.83 5.42 -3.26
N GLN A 327 -13.15 5.58 -3.17
CA GLN A 327 -13.95 4.92 -2.13
C GLN A 327 -13.70 3.41 -2.07
N GLY A 328 -13.44 2.90 -0.87
CA GLY A 328 -13.13 1.50 -0.62
C GLY A 328 -11.66 1.12 -0.80
N ILE A 329 -10.80 2.04 -1.24
CA ILE A 329 -9.35 1.84 -1.36
C ILE A 329 -8.64 2.51 -0.18
N THR A 330 -7.69 1.82 0.42
CA THR A 330 -6.84 2.31 1.50
C THR A 330 -5.37 2.09 1.15
N PRO A 331 -4.42 2.72 1.84
CA PRO A 331 -3.00 2.44 1.65
C PRO A 331 -2.63 0.95 1.69
N ASN A 332 -3.32 0.17 2.52
CA ASN A 332 -3.07 -1.27 2.68
C ASN A 332 -3.80 -2.14 1.63
N SER A 333 -4.91 -1.65 1.08
CA SER A 333 -5.72 -2.41 0.11
C SER A 333 -5.44 -2.04 -1.35
N VAL A 334 -4.67 -0.99 -1.63
CA VAL A 334 -4.41 -0.51 -2.99
C VAL A 334 -3.81 -1.58 -3.92
N LEU A 335 -3.02 -2.51 -3.37
CA LEU A 335 -2.41 -3.62 -4.09
C LEU A 335 -3.43 -4.67 -4.57
N PHE A 336 -4.59 -4.73 -3.95
CA PHE A 336 -5.63 -5.74 -4.20
C PHE A 336 -6.91 -5.13 -4.76
N ALA A 337 -6.94 -3.79 -4.89
CA ALA A 337 -8.11 -3.07 -5.38
C ALA A 337 -8.32 -3.31 -6.88
N GLU A 338 -9.59 -3.44 -7.27
CA GLU A 338 -9.92 -3.42 -8.69
C GLU A 338 -9.53 -2.09 -9.33
N PRO A 339 -8.96 -2.13 -10.54
CA PRO A 339 -8.55 -0.93 -11.26
C PRO A 339 -9.75 -0.02 -11.53
N ARG A 340 -9.74 1.17 -10.96
CA ARG A 340 -10.70 2.24 -11.22
C ARG A 340 -9.95 3.55 -11.31
N SER A 341 -10.24 4.35 -12.33
CA SER A 341 -9.62 5.67 -12.49
C SER A 341 -10.63 6.77 -12.21
N ARG A 342 -10.21 7.83 -11.52
CA ARG A 342 -11.03 9.02 -11.29
C ARG A 342 -11.26 9.79 -12.59
N ASN A 343 -10.22 9.88 -13.42
CA ASN A 343 -10.22 10.55 -14.72
C ASN A 343 -10.06 9.51 -15.82
N THR A 344 -11.16 8.89 -16.21
CA THR A 344 -11.16 7.71 -17.11
C THR A 344 -10.64 8.06 -18.50
N VAL A 345 -11.06 9.20 -19.06
CA VAL A 345 -10.58 9.67 -20.40
C VAL A 345 -9.07 9.90 -20.36
N LEU A 346 -8.57 10.54 -19.31
CA LEU A 346 -7.14 10.79 -19.13
C LEU A 346 -6.36 9.48 -18.98
N ALA A 347 -6.86 8.55 -18.17
CA ALA A 347 -6.25 7.24 -17.96
C ALA A 347 -6.22 6.40 -19.24
N ASP A 348 -7.32 6.42 -20.04
CA ASP A 348 -7.38 5.71 -21.32
C ASP A 348 -6.42 6.32 -22.34
N ALA A 349 -6.32 7.64 -22.40
CA ALA A 349 -5.32 8.31 -23.24
C ALA A 349 -3.90 7.85 -22.88
N PHE A 350 -3.52 7.82 -21.60
CA PHE A 350 -2.21 7.31 -21.17
C PHE A 350 -1.97 5.85 -21.57
N LYS A 351 -3.00 4.98 -21.45
CA LYS A 351 -2.91 3.58 -21.89
C LYS A 351 -2.67 3.46 -23.39
N ARG A 352 -3.40 4.23 -24.19
CA ARG A 352 -3.27 4.21 -25.66
C ARG A 352 -1.96 4.83 -26.13
N ILE A 353 -1.42 5.83 -25.41
CA ILE A 353 -0.09 6.37 -25.63
C ILE A 353 1.00 5.33 -25.29
N GLY A 354 0.72 4.35 -24.42
CA GLY A 354 1.67 3.34 -23.95
C GLY A 354 2.41 3.73 -22.67
N LEU A 355 1.99 4.81 -22.02
CA LEU A 355 2.58 5.27 -20.75
C LEU A 355 2.08 4.46 -19.57
N ALA A 356 0.84 3.98 -19.61
CA ALA A 356 0.22 3.15 -18.58
C ALA A 356 -0.02 1.72 -19.05
N GLU A 357 -0.18 0.81 -18.08
CA GLU A 357 -0.49 -0.60 -18.34
C GLU A 357 -1.92 -0.78 -18.88
N LYS A 358 -2.05 -1.66 -19.91
CA LYS A 358 -3.33 -1.92 -20.57
C LYS A 358 -4.23 -2.91 -19.84
N THR A 359 -3.64 -3.83 -19.04
CA THR A 359 -4.35 -4.98 -18.46
C THR A 359 -4.84 -4.75 -17.02
N GLY A 360 -4.69 -3.54 -16.47
CA GLY A 360 -5.07 -3.22 -15.08
C GLY A 360 -4.08 -3.72 -14.03
N ARG A 361 -2.87 -4.12 -14.42
CA ARG A 361 -1.79 -4.57 -13.52
C ARG A 361 -0.75 -3.47 -13.24
N GLY A 362 -1.17 -2.21 -13.24
CA GLY A 362 -0.25 -1.09 -13.03
C GLY A 362 0.44 -1.15 -11.67
N VAL A 363 -0.33 -1.47 -10.61
CA VAL A 363 0.21 -1.59 -9.25
C VAL A 363 1.19 -2.75 -9.13
N ASP A 364 0.93 -3.87 -9.80
CA ASP A 364 1.87 -5.00 -9.86
C ASP A 364 3.23 -4.56 -10.38
N LYS A 365 3.26 -3.75 -11.46
CA LYS A 365 4.49 -3.22 -12.05
C LYS A 365 5.22 -2.21 -11.15
N ILE A 366 4.49 -1.56 -10.25
CA ILE A 366 5.09 -0.65 -9.28
C ILE A 366 5.89 -1.41 -8.22
N ILE A 367 5.41 -2.57 -7.75
CA ILE A 367 5.99 -3.27 -6.61
C ILE A 367 6.92 -4.43 -6.99
N GLU A 368 6.66 -5.12 -8.11
CA GLU A 368 7.38 -6.33 -8.51
C GLU A 368 8.92 -6.15 -8.58
N PRO A 369 9.46 -5.06 -9.19
CA PRO A 369 10.90 -4.85 -9.25
C PRO A 369 11.55 -4.69 -7.88
N SER A 370 10.87 -4.05 -6.92
CA SER A 370 11.38 -3.90 -5.55
C SER A 370 11.40 -5.25 -4.82
N LEU A 371 10.34 -6.03 -4.93
CA LEU A 371 10.29 -7.39 -4.37
C LEU A 371 11.39 -8.28 -4.92
N PHE A 372 11.57 -8.27 -6.26
CA PHE A 372 12.60 -9.06 -6.93
C PHE A 372 14.02 -8.66 -6.48
N ALA A 373 14.27 -7.36 -6.34
CA ALA A 373 15.56 -6.82 -5.88
C ALA A 373 15.80 -7.01 -4.37
N GLY A 374 14.82 -7.53 -3.62
CA GLY A 374 14.88 -7.65 -2.17
C GLY A 374 14.84 -6.29 -1.45
N ARG A 375 14.31 -5.25 -2.09
CA ARG A 375 14.15 -3.90 -1.56
C ARG A 375 12.80 -3.71 -0.88
N PRO A 376 12.63 -2.70 -0.01
CA PRO A 376 11.31 -2.30 0.47
C PRO A 376 10.38 -2.00 -0.70
N VAL A 377 9.13 -2.45 -0.60
CA VAL A 377 8.10 -2.12 -1.60
C VAL A 377 7.70 -0.66 -1.47
N PRO A 378 7.32 0.02 -2.57
CA PRO A 378 6.78 1.36 -2.50
C PRO A 378 5.57 1.43 -1.57
N ARG A 379 5.53 2.46 -0.72
CA ARG A 379 4.55 2.60 0.36
C ARG A 379 3.65 3.80 0.17
N TYR A 380 2.44 3.72 0.72
CA TYR A 380 1.41 4.75 0.67
C TYR A 380 0.99 5.26 2.05
N ASP A 381 1.70 4.88 3.10
CA ASP A 381 1.38 5.16 4.51
C ASP A 381 1.44 6.65 4.89
N GLU A 382 2.11 7.46 4.07
CA GLU A 382 2.14 8.92 4.22
C GLU A 382 0.95 9.63 3.52
N SER A 383 -0.01 8.89 2.97
CA SER A 383 -1.22 9.46 2.36
C SER A 383 -2.20 9.97 3.41
N THR A 384 -2.99 10.97 3.04
CA THR A 384 -4.03 11.57 3.90
C THR A 384 -5.35 11.66 3.16
N SER A 385 -6.40 12.15 3.80
CA SER A 385 -7.69 12.44 3.14
C SER A 385 -7.63 13.57 2.10
N THR A 386 -6.50 14.26 1.95
CA THR A 386 -6.34 15.39 1.01
C THR A 386 -5.33 15.14 -0.09
N TYR A 387 -4.47 14.14 0.06
CA TYR A 387 -3.51 13.73 -0.97
C TYR A 387 -3.14 12.26 -0.85
N VAL A 388 -2.83 11.64 -1.98
CA VAL A 388 -2.21 10.32 -2.06
C VAL A 388 -0.71 10.52 -2.32
N ARG A 389 0.13 9.89 -1.50
CA ARG A 389 1.59 9.92 -1.63
C ARG A 389 2.14 8.51 -1.74
N ILE A 390 2.88 8.24 -2.82
CA ILE A 390 3.69 7.04 -2.97
C ILE A 390 5.16 7.38 -2.72
N VAL A 391 5.85 6.54 -1.97
CA VAL A 391 7.26 6.68 -1.63
C VAL A 391 8.04 5.45 -2.07
N PHE A 392 9.10 5.67 -2.82
CA PHE A 392 10.09 4.67 -3.22
C PHE A 392 11.36 4.89 -2.40
N ASP A 393 11.69 3.97 -1.52
CA ASP A 393 12.92 4.03 -0.74
C ASP A 393 14.11 3.55 -1.59
N LYS A 394 15.18 4.33 -1.64
CA LYS A 394 16.44 3.98 -2.31
C LYS A 394 17.24 3.04 -1.39
N ALA A 395 16.99 1.76 -1.51
CA ALA A 395 17.72 0.72 -0.77
C ALA A 395 18.66 -0.05 -1.70
N PRO A 396 19.80 -0.54 -1.21
CA PRO A 396 20.69 -1.38 -2.00
C PRO A 396 19.99 -2.68 -2.42
N VAL A 397 20.41 -3.22 -3.55
CA VAL A 397 19.98 -4.56 -4.00
C VAL A 397 20.48 -5.61 -3.03
N ASP A 398 19.66 -6.61 -2.75
CA ASP A 398 20.12 -7.83 -2.08
C ASP A 398 20.64 -8.84 -3.12
N ASP A 399 21.95 -8.74 -3.42
CA ASP A 399 22.60 -9.58 -4.45
C ASP A 399 22.40 -11.07 -4.21
N ASN A 400 22.43 -11.50 -2.94
CA ASN A 400 22.23 -12.90 -2.58
C ASN A 400 20.78 -13.34 -2.83
N PHE A 401 19.82 -12.48 -2.56
CA PHE A 401 18.41 -12.75 -2.78
C PHE A 401 18.09 -12.86 -4.28
N VAL A 402 18.58 -11.90 -5.07
CA VAL A 402 18.45 -11.95 -6.54
C VAL A 402 19.12 -13.19 -7.09
N THR A 403 20.32 -13.51 -6.62
CA THR A 403 21.06 -14.69 -7.04
C THR A 403 20.30 -15.98 -6.71
N LEU A 404 19.74 -16.09 -5.50
CA LEU A 404 18.92 -17.23 -5.09
C LEU A 404 17.72 -17.41 -6.03
N ILE A 405 16.98 -16.34 -6.31
CA ILE A 405 15.82 -16.37 -7.22
C ILE A 405 16.25 -16.84 -8.60
N VAL A 406 17.20 -16.14 -9.23
CA VAL A 406 17.57 -16.37 -10.64
C VAL A 406 18.15 -17.77 -10.83
N GLN A 407 19.07 -18.20 -9.96
CA GLN A 407 19.67 -19.54 -10.07
C GLN A 407 18.63 -20.65 -9.95
N ASN A 408 17.67 -20.52 -9.05
CA ASN A 408 16.66 -21.55 -8.86
C ASN A 408 15.56 -21.51 -9.91
N GLN A 409 15.23 -20.33 -10.47
CA GLN A 409 14.37 -20.23 -11.66
C GLN A 409 15.01 -20.96 -12.86
N VAL A 410 16.31 -20.72 -13.11
CA VAL A 410 17.03 -21.40 -14.19
C VAL A 410 17.13 -22.91 -13.96
N LYS A 411 17.46 -23.35 -12.72
CA LYS A 411 17.57 -24.78 -12.39
C LYS A 411 16.24 -25.53 -12.50
N SER A 412 15.15 -24.90 -12.08
CA SER A 412 13.82 -25.53 -12.06
C SER A 412 13.04 -25.34 -13.36
N ASN A 413 13.49 -24.47 -14.25
CA ASN A 413 12.76 -23.98 -15.43
C ASN A 413 11.35 -23.47 -15.07
N MET A 414 11.23 -22.80 -13.93
CA MET A 414 9.98 -22.21 -13.42
C MET A 414 10.20 -20.73 -13.11
N GLU A 415 9.22 -19.91 -13.43
CA GLU A 415 9.21 -18.49 -13.06
C GLU A 415 8.36 -18.25 -11.83
N LEU A 416 8.74 -17.25 -11.02
CA LEU A 416 7.95 -16.79 -9.90
C LEU A 416 6.92 -15.76 -10.38
N SER A 417 5.69 -15.96 -9.98
CA SER A 417 4.65 -14.93 -10.11
C SER A 417 4.89 -13.82 -9.09
N LEU A 418 4.25 -12.66 -9.29
CA LEU A 418 4.23 -11.57 -8.29
C LEU A 418 3.84 -12.09 -6.90
N ARG A 419 2.79 -12.93 -6.81
CA ARG A 419 2.34 -13.51 -5.54
C ARG A 419 3.40 -14.43 -4.93
N GLY A 420 4.12 -15.18 -5.76
CA GLY A 420 5.28 -15.97 -5.33
C GLY A 420 6.41 -15.10 -4.79
N LEU A 421 6.69 -13.95 -5.43
CA LEU A 421 7.66 -12.98 -4.94
C LEU A 421 7.21 -12.33 -3.63
N MET A 422 5.91 -12.01 -3.45
CA MET A 422 5.37 -11.49 -2.19
C MET A 422 5.57 -12.48 -1.04
N VAL A 423 5.20 -13.75 -1.25
CA VAL A 423 5.39 -14.82 -0.25
C VAL A 423 6.87 -15.01 0.07
N LEU A 424 7.73 -15.03 -0.94
CA LEU A 424 9.17 -15.18 -0.76
C LEU A 424 9.78 -13.99 0.01
N TYR A 425 9.36 -12.77 -0.33
CA TYR A 425 9.80 -11.56 0.36
C TYR A 425 9.36 -11.54 1.83
N SER A 426 8.14 -11.98 2.12
CA SER A 426 7.62 -12.12 3.49
C SER A 426 8.47 -13.11 4.31
N ILE A 427 8.74 -14.30 3.75
CA ILE A 427 9.60 -15.30 4.40
C ILE A 427 11.02 -14.73 4.66
N ARG A 428 11.58 -13.98 3.70
CA ARG A 428 12.87 -13.30 3.86
C ARG A 428 12.83 -12.25 4.98
N LYS A 429 11.82 -11.40 5.00
CA LYS A 429 11.63 -10.32 5.98
C LYS A 429 11.47 -10.87 7.39
N LEU A 430 10.70 -11.91 7.57
CA LEU A 430 10.41 -12.55 8.85
C LEU A 430 11.53 -13.51 9.28
N LYS A 431 12.46 -13.87 8.36
CA LYS A 431 13.56 -14.84 8.49
C LYS A 431 13.10 -16.28 8.70
N GLN A 432 12.09 -16.49 9.51
CA GLN A 432 11.31 -17.71 9.69
C GLN A 432 9.84 -17.32 9.80
N SER A 433 8.96 -18.11 9.24
CA SER A 433 7.51 -17.80 9.25
C SER A 433 6.69 -19.06 9.19
N SER A 434 5.63 -19.10 9.97
CA SER A 434 4.56 -20.07 9.79
C SER A 434 3.65 -19.66 8.63
N MET A 435 2.75 -20.55 8.22
CA MET A 435 1.75 -20.21 7.21
C MET A 435 0.89 -19.02 7.63
N ASP A 436 0.50 -18.96 8.91
CA ASP A 436 -0.31 -17.85 9.44
C ASP A 436 0.42 -16.50 9.36
N ASP A 437 1.74 -16.50 9.68
CA ASP A 437 2.57 -15.29 9.59
C ASP A 437 2.66 -14.80 8.13
N ILE A 438 2.80 -15.72 7.17
CA ILE A 438 2.85 -15.41 5.73
C ILE A 438 1.51 -14.85 5.24
N ILE A 439 0.41 -15.49 5.62
CA ILE A 439 -0.94 -15.03 5.25
C ILE A 439 -1.19 -13.62 5.79
N HIS A 440 -0.84 -13.38 7.05
CA HIS A 440 -1.01 -12.07 7.69
C HIS A 440 -0.15 -10.99 7.03
N ASP A 441 1.14 -11.26 6.75
CA ASP A 441 2.06 -10.26 6.17
C ASP A 441 1.74 -9.98 4.70
N CYS A 442 1.41 -11.02 3.91
CA CYS A 442 1.08 -10.89 2.49
C CYS A 442 -0.35 -10.41 2.23
N GLN A 443 -1.28 -10.55 3.18
CA GLN A 443 -2.72 -10.30 3.03
C GLN A 443 -3.34 -11.07 1.84
N LEU A 444 -2.80 -12.24 1.52
CA LEU A 444 -3.30 -13.16 0.49
C LEU A 444 -4.18 -14.24 1.11
N SER A 445 -5.05 -14.84 0.30
CA SER A 445 -5.86 -15.97 0.78
C SER A 445 -4.98 -17.17 1.15
N PRO A 446 -5.37 -17.99 2.14
CA PRO A 446 -4.62 -19.18 2.57
C PRO A 446 -4.26 -20.10 1.40
N ALA A 447 -5.18 -20.36 0.49
CA ALA A 447 -4.97 -21.22 -0.68
C ALA A 447 -3.88 -20.68 -1.62
N ILE A 448 -3.84 -19.33 -1.80
CA ILE A 448 -2.81 -18.70 -2.64
C ILE A 448 -1.44 -18.78 -1.95
N CYS A 449 -1.38 -18.54 -0.64
CA CYS A 449 -0.14 -18.66 0.12
C CYS A 449 0.40 -20.08 0.06
N GLU A 450 -0.43 -21.07 0.32
CA GLU A 450 -0.06 -22.49 0.28
C GLU A 450 0.47 -22.91 -1.09
N MET A 451 -0.25 -22.57 -2.17
CA MET A 451 0.19 -22.87 -3.55
C MET A 451 1.59 -22.29 -3.83
N ASN A 452 1.84 -21.03 -3.45
CA ASN A 452 3.12 -20.39 -3.70
C ASN A 452 4.23 -20.94 -2.79
N VAL A 453 3.94 -21.27 -1.53
CA VAL A 453 4.90 -21.95 -0.64
C VAL A 453 5.30 -23.31 -1.22
N GLN A 454 4.36 -24.11 -1.72
CA GLN A 454 4.66 -25.38 -2.36
C GLN A 454 5.52 -25.21 -3.63
N GLN A 455 5.23 -24.17 -4.42
CA GLN A 455 6.09 -23.84 -5.57
C GLN A 455 7.51 -23.48 -5.16
N LEU A 456 7.69 -22.63 -4.14
CA LEU A 456 8.98 -22.22 -3.62
C LEU A 456 9.80 -23.38 -3.03
N LEU A 457 9.14 -24.33 -2.34
CA LEU A 457 9.74 -25.57 -1.86
C LEU A 457 10.21 -26.43 -3.04
N LYS A 458 9.39 -26.62 -4.06
CA LYS A 458 9.72 -27.38 -5.27
C LYS A 458 10.91 -26.76 -6.03
N MET A 459 10.99 -25.44 -6.05
CA MET A 459 12.11 -24.70 -6.65
C MET A 459 13.36 -24.72 -5.77
N ASN A 460 13.30 -25.28 -4.56
CA ASN A 460 14.38 -25.28 -3.57
C ASN A 460 14.86 -23.86 -3.15
N ILE A 461 14.01 -22.86 -3.28
CA ILE A 461 14.27 -21.48 -2.84
C ILE A 461 14.10 -21.37 -1.34
N ILE A 462 13.11 -22.06 -0.78
CA ILE A 462 12.84 -22.14 0.66
C ILE A 462 12.95 -23.57 1.15
N GLN A 463 13.10 -23.69 2.45
CA GLN A 463 13.07 -24.96 3.20
C GLN A 463 12.03 -24.85 4.31
N SER A 464 11.63 -26.01 4.85
CA SER A 464 10.72 -26.06 6.00
C SER A 464 11.29 -26.94 7.10
N VAL A 465 10.91 -26.62 8.33
CA VAL A 465 11.25 -27.40 9.53
C VAL A 465 10.02 -27.49 10.42
N ASP A 466 9.78 -28.67 11.00
CA ASP A 466 8.78 -28.85 12.04
C ASP A 466 9.39 -28.51 13.40
N MET A 467 8.81 -27.51 14.08
CA MET A 467 9.19 -27.12 15.44
C MET A 467 7.94 -27.16 16.33
N ASP A 468 7.93 -28.10 17.26
CA ASP A 468 6.83 -28.30 18.22
C ASP A 468 5.44 -28.50 17.55
N GLY A 469 5.40 -29.20 16.39
CA GLY A 469 4.19 -29.42 15.62
C GLY A 469 3.74 -28.25 14.76
N LYS A 470 4.54 -27.17 14.68
CA LYS A 470 4.33 -26.03 13.79
C LYS A 470 5.36 -26.04 12.67
N GLN A 471 4.88 -26.04 11.43
CA GLN A 471 5.75 -25.96 10.26
C GLN A 471 6.21 -24.52 10.03
N LEU A 472 7.53 -24.32 10.00
CA LEU A 472 8.16 -23.03 9.75
C LEU A 472 8.90 -23.06 8.43
N TYR A 473 8.83 -21.98 7.67
CA TYR A 473 9.47 -21.79 6.38
C TYR A 473 10.58 -20.73 6.48
N TYR A 474 11.69 -20.96 5.78
CA TYR A 474 12.84 -20.06 5.74
C TYR A 474 13.58 -20.20 4.40
N LEU A 475 14.39 -19.20 4.03
CA LEU A 475 15.17 -19.24 2.79
C LEU A 475 16.18 -20.38 2.85
N ASN A 476 16.45 -21.01 1.68
CA ASN A 476 17.42 -22.08 1.59
C ASN A 476 18.81 -21.58 2.00
N THR A 477 19.27 -22.01 3.16
CA THR A 477 20.51 -21.54 3.80
C THR A 477 21.80 -22.04 3.14
N ALA A 478 21.71 -23.03 2.27
CA ALA A 478 22.86 -23.48 1.46
C ALA A 478 23.21 -22.47 0.36
N ASP A 479 22.20 -21.76 -0.15
CA ASP A 479 22.32 -20.85 -1.29
C ASP A 479 22.12 -19.37 -0.89
N TYR A 480 21.71 -19.06 0.35
CA TYR A 480 21.43 -17.71 0.81
C TYR A 480 22.05 -17.39 2.17
N VAL A 481 22.74 -16.26 2.25
CA VAL A 481 23.27 -15.73 3.52
C VAL A 481 22.53 -14.45 3.85
N TYR A 482 21.83 -14.42 5.00
CA TYR A 482 21.16 -13.22 5.48
C TYR A 482 22.16 -12.09 5.73
N ARG A 483 21.99 -10.95 5.05
CA ARG A 483 22.70 -9.72 5.37
C ARG A 483 22.02 -9.01 6.53
N LEU A 484 22.79 -8.50 7.46
CA LEU A 484 22.30 -7.57 8.47
C LEU A 484 22.01 -6.22 7.80
N HIS A 485 20.85 -5.63 8.09
CA HIS A 485 20.45 -4.35 7.53
C HIS A 485 21.55 -3.29 7.78
N GLY A 486 21.97 -2.60 6.72
CA GLY A 486 22.86 -1.44 6.78
C GLY A 486 24.33 -1.68 6.39
N THR A 487 24.75 -2.90 6.06
CA THR A 487 26.15 -3.15 5.66
C THR A 487 26.22 -3.72 4.25
N SER A 488 27.06 -3.08 3.40
CA SER A 488 27.42 -3.60 2.08
C SER A 488 28.44 -4.74 2.13
N GLN A 489 28.84 -5.19 3.32
CA GLN A 489 29.78 -6.30 3.50
C GLN A 489 29.07 -7.56 3.97
N VAL A 490 29.37 -8.67 3.29
CA VAL A 490 29.05 -10.02 3.75
C VAL A 490 29.94 -10.31 4.94
N TYR A 491 29.39 -10.21 6.14
CA TYR A 491 30.11 -10.74 7.31
C TYR A 491 30.05 -12.25 7.26
N ASP A 492 31.07 -12.86 6.72
CA ASP A 492 31.36 -14.26 6.93
C ASP A 492 31.88 -14.43 8.37
N VAL A 493 30.95 -14.36 9.34
CA VAL A 493 31.25 -14.65 10.76
C VAL A 493 31.42 -16.15 10.96
N THR A 494 31.53 -16.92 9.88
CA THR A 494 31.93 -18.31 9.97
C THR A 494 33.41 -18.36 10.28
N PRO A 495 33.82 -18.95 11.42
CA PRO A 495 35.22 -19.34 11.59
C PRO A 495 35.62 -20.16 10.37
N THR A 496 36.75 -19.87 9.77
CA THR A 496 37.35 -20.56 8.60
C THR A 496 37.51 -22.06 8.86
N TYR A 497 36.42 -22.79 8.81
CA TYR A 497 36.43 -24.25 8.90
C TYR A 497 35.89 -24.79 7.58
N GLY A 498 36.73 -25.52 6.86
CA GLY A 498 36.46 -26.11 5.56
C GLY A 498 35.36 -27.20 5.53
N ASN A 499 34.32 -27.04 6.35
CA ASN A 499 33.16 -27.93 6.36
C ASN A 499 31.93 -27.17 5.91
N PRO A 500 31.36 -27.48 4.74
CA PRO A 500 30.19 -26.78 4.17
C PRO A 500 28.97 -26.82 5.08
N TYR A 501 28.84 -27.84 5.92
CA TYR A 501 27.72 -27.95 6.86
C TYR A 501 27.77 -26.93 8.02
N ILE A 502 28.94 -26.39 8.35
CA ILE A 502 29.06 -25.38 9.41
C ILE A 502 28.42 -24.07 8.95
N LYS A 503 28.66 -23.65 7.71
CA LYS A 503 28.07 -22.44 7.13
C LYS A 503 26.55 -22.55 7.07
N ALA A 504 26.05 -23.67 6.57
CA ALA A 504 24.60 -23.93 6.50
C ALA A 504 23.96 -24.02 7.90
N PHE A 505 24.65 -24.58 8.89
CA PHE A 505 24.19 -24.59 10.28
C PHE A 505 24.07 -23.19 10.89
N HIS A 506 25.08 -22.34 10.69
CA HIS A 506 25.02 -20.94 11.17
C HIS A 506 23.87 -20.16 10.51
N SER A 507 23.64 -20.36 9.22
CA SER A 507 22.53 -19.76 8.50
C SER A 507 21.18 -20.23 9.05
N LEU A 508 21.03 -21.53 9.31
CA LEU A 508 19.85 -22.10 9.94
C LEU A 508 19.60 -21.49 11.33
N LEU A 509 20.63 -21.47 12.20
CA LEU A 509 20.47 -20.96 13.56
C LEU A 509 20.20 -19.45 13.61
N ASN A 510 20.72 -18.67 12.66
CA ASN A 510 20.38 -17.26 12.50
C ASN A 510 18.91 -17.07 12.06
N ALA A 511 18.35 -18.02 11.31
CA ALA A 511 16.95 -17.96 10.88
C ALA A 511 15.96 -18.33 12.00
N VAL A 512 16.27 -19.38 12.79
CA VAL A 512 15.30 -19.96 13.75
C VAL A 512 15.65 -19.71 15.22
N ASN A 513 16.73 -19.00 15.55
CA ASN A 513 17.23 -18.62 16.86
C ASN A 513 17.64 -19.80 17.77
N GLN A 514 17.00 -20.96 17.68
CA GLN A 514 17.38 -22.18 18.39
C GLN A 514 16.99 -23.42 17.58
N VAL A 515 17.77 -24.49 17.69
CA VAL A 515 17.61 -25.72 16.89
C VAL A 515 17.75 -26.96 17.75
N THR A 516 16.98 -28.00 17.43
CA THR A 516 17.20 -29.35 17.96
C THR A 516 18.14 -30.15 17.04
N ARG A 517 18.60 -31.26 17.51
CA ARG A 517 19.38 -32.20 16.68
C ARG A 517 18.61 -32.69 15.45
N THR A 518 17.28 -32.82 15.59
CA THR A 518 16.41 -33.27 14.48
C THR A 518 16.27 -32.19 13.44
N ASP A 519 16.10 -30.91 13.87
CA ASP A 519 15.98 -29.77 12.95
C ASP A 519 17.24 -29.62 12.09
N VAL A 520 18.40 -29.73 12.74
CA VAL A 520 19.71 -29.68 12.03
C VAL A 520 19.87 -30.85 11.06
N ALA A 521 19.47 -32.06 11.47
CA ALA A 521 19.54 -33.23 10.60
C ALA A 521 18.67 -33.07 9.35
N ASN A 522 17.44 -32.62 9.56
CA ASN A 522 16.45 -32.40 8.48
C ASN A 522 16.86 -31.24 7.55
N ALA A 523 17.23 -30.10 8.11
CA ALA A 523 17.57 -28.91 7.34
C ALA A 523 18.86 -29.04 6.52
N LEU A 524 19.84 -29.81 7.03
CA LEU A 524 21.13 -30.02 6.35
C LEU A 524 21.16 -31.32 5.53
N GLY A 525 20.10 -32.11 5.51
CA GLY A 525 20.07 -33.41 4.81
C GLY A 525 21.08 -34.41 5.32
N ILE A 526 21.40 -34.38 6.63
CA ILE A 526 22.43 -35.25 7.25
C ILE A 526 21.79 -36.17 8.30
N SER A 527 22.49 -37.26 8.63
CA SER A 527 22.00 -38.16 9.66
C SER A 527 22.04 -37.53 11.06
N LYS A 528 21.10 -37.94 11.95
CA LYS A 528 21.05 -37.46 13.35
C LYS A 528 22.40 -37.55 14.08
N PRO A 529 23.21 -38.62 13.91
CA PRO A 529 24.57 -38.68 14.49
C PRO A 529 25.54 -37.63 13.91
N GLN A 530 25.41 -37.28 12.62
CA GLN A 530 26.22 -36.24 12.00
C GLN A 530 25.81 -34.84 12.51
N ALA A 531 24.50 -34.58 12.60
CA ALA A 531 23.98 -33.37 13.18
C ALA A 531 24.44 -33.18 14.64
N TYR A 532 24.40 -34.25 15.44
CA TYR A 532 24.87 -34.19 16.83
C TYR A 532 26.36 -33.86 16.90
N ARG A 533 27.21 -34.49 16.08
CA ARG A 533 28.65 -34.18 16.03
C ARG A 533 28.93 -32.73 15.63
N LEU A 534 28.16 -32.21 14.71
CA LEU A 534 28.25 -30.80 14.28
C LEU A 534 27.89 -29.84 15.42
N ILE A 535 26.76 -30.08 16.09
CA ILE A 535 26.29 -29.30 17.24
C ILE A 535 27.34 -29.36 18.37
N MET A 536 27.81 -30.56 18.74
CA MET A 536 28.78 -30.71 19.84
C MET A 536 30.12 -30.04 19.53
N LYS A 537 30.55 -30.01 18.27
CA LYS A 537 31.77 -29.30 17.85
C LYS A 537 31.64 -27.78 18.11
N LEU A 538 30.47 -27.18 17.87
CA LEU A 538 30.21 -25.77 18.09
C LEU A 538 29.93 -25.47 19.59
N PHE A 539 29.25 -26.38 20.27
CA PHE A 539 29.01 -26.32 21.71
C PHE A 539 30.34 -26.35 22.50
N ASN A 540 31.23 -27.28 22.20
CA ASN A 540 32.54 -27.39 22.86
C ASN A 540 33.47 -26.19 22.60
N LYS A 541 33.17 -25.39 21.57
CA LYS A 541 33.87 -24.13 21.28
C LYS A 541 33.25 -22.92 21.99
N GLY A 542 32.19 -23.10 22.78
CA GLY A 542 31.51 -22.01 23.47
C GLY A 542 30.65 -21.12 22.56
N ILE A 543 30.41 -21.56 21.30
CA ILE A 543 29.57 -20.84 20.35
C ILE A 543 28.11 -21.08 20.64
N LEU A 544 27.75 -22.28 21.07
CA LEU A 544 26.38 -22.69 21.38
C LEU A 544 26.23 -22.98 22.88
N GLU A 545 25.05 -22.75 23.36
CA GLU A 545 24.57 -23.20 24.66
C GLU A 545 23.37 -24.13 24.53
N LYS A 546 23.21 -25.01 25.51
CA LYS A 546 22.14 -25.99 25.58
C LYS A 546 20.94 -25.38 26.30
N VAL A 547 19.75 -25.51 25.72
CA VAL A 547 18.46 -25.08 26.28
C VAL A 547 17.59 -26.31 26.50
N GLY A 548 17.07 -26.49 27.71
CA GLY A 548 16.23 -27.62 28.08
C GLY A 548 16.99 -28.92 28.34
N ASN A 549 16.27 -29.98 28.72
CA ASN A 549 16.82 -31.28 29.07
C ASN A 549 16.07 -32.44 28.41
N GLY A 550 16.76 -33.55 28.21
CA GLY A 550 16.18 -34.78 27.68
C GLY A 550 15.65 -34.67 26.26
N LYS A 551 14.40 -35.05 26.04
CA LYS A 551 13.73 -35.09 24.72
C LYS A 551 13.57 -33.69 24.09
N TYR A 552 13.55 -32.64 24.90
CA TYR A 552 13.32 -31.26 24.50
C TYR A 552 14.62 -30.43 24.46
N THR A 553 15.78 -31.05 24.31
CA THR A 553 17.05 -30.35 24.21
C THR A 553 17.16 -29.63 22.89
N SER A 554 17.33 -28.30 22.93
CA SER A 554 17.68 -27.43 21.81
C SER A 554 18.99 -26.68 22.06
N TYR A 555 19.51 -26.03 21.06
CA TYR A 555 20.77 -25.30 21.10
C TYR A 555 20.57 -23.92 20.49
N LYS A 556 21.11 -22.88 21.12
CA LYS A 556 21.14 -21.50 20.62
C LYS A 556 22.55 -20.92 20.73
N TYR A 557 22.80 -19.77 20.14
CA TYR A 557 24.06 -19.07 20.38
C TYR A 557 24.19 -18.63 21.83
N THR A 558 25.41 -18.68 22.36
CA THR A 558 25.73 -18.10 23.68
C THR A 558 25.63 -16.58 23.60
N ASP A 559 25.21 -15.93 24.71
CA ASP A 559 25.16 -14.47 24.81
C ASP A 559 26.54 -13.84 24.56
N THR A 560 27.61 -14.50 24.98
CA THR A 560 29.00 -14.09 24.73
C THR A 560 29.32 -14.06 23.23
N TYR A 561 28.92 -15.09 22.49
CA TYR A 561 29.15 -15.16 21.04
C TYR A 561 28.32 -14.10 20.31
N VAL A 562 27.06 -13.89 20.71
CA VAL A 562 26.21 -12.85 20.15
C VAL A 562 26.77 -11.46 20.41
N ALA A 563 27.25 -11.20 21.65
CA ALA A 563 27.86 -9.92 22.02
C ALA A 563 29.16 -9.63 21.23
N GLU A 564 30.01 -10.66 21.05
CA GLU A 564 31.24 -10.53 20.27
C GLU A 564 30.97 -10.33 18.79
N LYS A 565 29.98 -11.02 18.24
CA LYS A 565 29.47 -10.83 16.89
C LYS A 565 29.00 -9.39 16.69
N LEU A 566 28.15 -8.86 17.57
CA LEU A 566 27.66 -7.48 17.53
C LEU A 566 28.78 -6.43 17.71
N ARG A 567 29.80 -6.76 18.53
CA ARG A 567 30.98 -5.90 18.72
C ARG A 567 31.82 -5.80 17.44
N LEU A 568 32.06 -6.92 16.77
CA LEU A 568 32.76 -6.96 15.49
C LEU A 568 32.00 -6.21 14.41
N GLU A 569 30.67 -6.34 14.37
CA GLU A 569 29.79 -5.61 13.46
C GLU A 569 29.91 -4.10 13.66
N ARG A 570 29.86 -3.60 14.93
CA ARG A 570 30.03 -2.17 15.26
C ARG A 570 31.44 -1.63 14.96
N MET A 571 32.48 -2.45 15.13
CA MET A 571 33.85 -2.04 14.81
C MET A 571 34.06 -1.84 13.31
N THR A 572 33.36 -2.62 12.50
CA THR A 572 33.42 -2.50 11.03
C THR A 572 32.58 -1.33 10.54
N GLU A 573 31.43 -1.04 11.17
CA GLU A 573 30.67 0.18 10.91
C GLU A 573 31.48 1.45 11.19
N LYS A 574 32.27 1.45 12.26
CA LYS A 574 33.17 2.60 12.59
C LYS A 574 34.34 2.76 11.63
N SER A 575 34.82 1.67 11.00
CA SER A 575 35.92 1.74 10.03
C SER A 575 35.47 2.21 8.63
N LEU A 576 34.16 2.31 8.40
CA LEU A 576 33.55 2.77 7.14
C LEU A 576 33.11 4.24 7.19
N LEU A 577 33.24 4.94 8.33
CA LEU A 577 33.07 6.38 8.39
C LEU A 577 34.37 7.03 7.86
N PRO A 578 34.35 7.78 6.75
CA PRO A 578 35.50 8.54 6.33
C PRO A 578 35.84 9.53 7.45
N SER A 579 37.08 9.50 7.90
CA SER A 579 37.65 10.58 8.71
C SER A 579 37.42 11.89 7.98
N ILE A 580 36.71 12.80 8.66
CA ILE A 580 36.37 14.16 8.22
C ILE A 580 37.61 14.92 7.74
#